data_103b80bf3cde8cca4dda0f3b891a8c90
#
_entry.id   103b80bf3cde8cca4dda0f3b891a8c90
#
_cell.length_a   1.000
_cell.length_b   1.000
_cell.length_c   1.000
_cell.angle_alpha   90.00
_cell.angle_beta   90.00
_cell.angle_gamma   90.00
#
_symmetry.space_group_name_H-M   'P 1'
#
loop_
_entity.id
_entity.type
_entity.pdbx_description
1 polymer ?
#
loop_
_entity_poly.entity_id
_entity_poly.type
_entity_poly.pdbx_seq_one_letter_code
_entity_poly.pdbx_strand_id
1 'polypeptide(L)'
;MKHKSQKKQRKFGLIGKNISYSFSKKYFSEKFINNHFHNCEYENYDIQNIKEFTEIIDKTKGLVGLNVTIPYKESIFPFLDKISKNAKKIGAVNCITISKNKKLKGYNTDFYGFKKSIKPLLKSYHKKALILGTGGASKAVAFALKKLYIEFDFVSRNPSEYEIGYNEINAAIFNEYQIIINTTPLGTFPNISEFPKLDYSLFTSKHIAFDLVYNPEESAFLKKARKAGAVTKNGHEMLLNQAEKAWLIWNK
;
A
#
# COMPACT_ATOMS: atom_id res chain seq x y z
N MET A 1 -18.84 -41.04 19.51
CA MET A 1 -19.03 -39.76 18.79
C MET A 1 -17.82 -38.86 19.11
N LYS A 2 -16.95 -38.61 18.12
CA LYS A 2 -15.81 -37.70 18.31
C LYS A 2 -16.37 -36.27 18.33
N HIS A 3 -16.32 -35.58 19.47
CA HIS A 3 -16.57 -34.15 19.54
C HIS A 3 -15.64 -33.43 18.54
N LYS A 4 -16.16 -32.95 17.41
CA LYS A 4 -15.45 -31.96 16.58
C LYS A 4 -15.26 -30.72 17.46
N SER A 5 -14.04 -30.50 17.98
CA SER A 5 -13.73 -29.27 18.67
C SER A 5 -14.07 -28.11 17.74
N GLN A 6 -15.04 -27.29 18.09
CA GLN A 6 -15.38 -26.08 17.33
C GLN A 6 -14.12 -25.21 17.26
N LYS A 7 -13.58 -25.05 16.05
CA LYS A 7 -12.41 -24.17 15.85
C LYS A 7 -12.78 -22.77 16.35
N LYS A 8 -11.97 -22.22 17.24
CA LYS A 8 -12.16 -20.88 17.80
C LYS A 8 -12.30 -19.83 16.70
N GLN A 9 -13.33 -18.98 16.78
CA GLN A 9 -13.55 -17.88 15.85
C GLN A 9 -12.33 -16.94 15.78
N ARG A 10 -11.92 -16.58 14.57
CA ARG A 10 -10.80 -15.69 14.30
C ARG A 10 -11.30 -14.48 13.52
N LYS A 11 -11.13 -13.30 14.09
CA LYS A 11 -11.50 -12.04 13.44
C LYS A 11 -10.27 -11.30 12.94
N PHE A 12 -10.44 -10.72 11.78
CA PHE A 12 -9.47 -9.84 11.13
C PHE A 12 -10.20 -8.57 10.70
N GLY A 13 -9.47 -7.54 10.33
CA GLY A 13 -10.13 -6.36 9.80
C GLY A 13 -9.20 -5.31 9.25
N LEU A 14 -9.82 -4.23 8.77
CA LEU A 14 -9.17 -3.02 8.32
C LEU A 14 -9.56 -1.86 9.22
N ILE A 15 -8.58 -1.11 9.67
CA ILE A 15 -8.76 0.18 10.33
C ILE A 15 -8.40 1.30 9.38
N GLY A 16 -9.28 2.29 9.27
CA GLY A 16 -9.09 3.48 8.46
C GLY A 16 -10.19 4.49 8.70
N LYS A 17 -10.19 5.57 7.93
CA LYS A 17 -11.25 6.57 7.93
C LYS A 17 -11.91 6.58 6.56
N ASN A 18 -13.26 6.57 6.52
CA ASN A 18 -14.07 6.53 5.30
C ASN A 18 -13.74 5.31 4.41
N ILE A 19 -13.75 4.11 5.00
CA ILE A 19 -13.29 2.86 4.37
C ILE A 19 -14.44 1.93 3.95
N SER A 20 -15.66 2.44 3.76
CA SER A 20 -16.87 1.66 3.45
C SER A 20 -16.71 0.72 2.23
N TYR A 21 -15.94 1.13 1.19
CA TYR A 21 -15.71 0.36 -0.05
C TYR A 21 -14.36 -0.34 -0.07
N SER A 22 -13.91 -0.81 1.08
CA SER A 22 -12.60 -1.45 1.19
C SER A 22 -12.49 -2.70 0.33
N PHE A 23 -11.50 -2.72 -0.56
CA PHE A 23 -11.07 -3.92 -1.29
C PHE A 23 -10.72 -5.07 -0.34
N SER A 24 -10.06 -4.78 0.77
CA SER A 24 -9.57 -5.80 1.71
C SER A 24 -10.70 -6.66 2.27
N LYS A 25 -11.86 -6.05 2.63
CA LYS A 25 -13.02 -6.80 3.13
C LYS A 25 -13.52 -7.79 2.08
N LYS A 26 -13.73 -7.33 0.84
CA LYS A 26 -14.16 -8.21 -0.27
C LYS A 26 -13.16 -9.34 -0.49
N TYR A 27 -11.89 -8.99 -0.65
CA TYR A 27 -10.81 -9.94 -0.91
C TYR A 27 -10.70 -11.04 0.16
N PHE A 28 -10.66 -10.69 1.44
CA PHE A 28 -10.53 -11.67 2.51
C PHE A 28 -11.80 -12.50 2.71
N SER A 29 -12.99 -11.90 2.52
CA SER A 29 -14.26 -12.65 2.57
C SER A 29 -14.30 -13.75 1.48
N GLU A 30 -13.96 -13.40 0.24
CA GLU A 30 -13.85 -14.37 -0.86
C GLU A 30 -12.78 -15.42 -0.59
N LYS A 31 -11.60 -15.01 -0.10
CA LYS A 31 -10.51 -15.92 0.28
C LYS A 31 -10.94 -16.92 1.35
N PHE A 32 -11.70 -16.48 2.35
CA PHE A 32 -12.15 -17.36 3.43
C PHE A 32 -13.17 -18.38 2.93
N ILE A 33 -14.09 -17.99 2.07
CA ILE A 33 -15.06 -18.89 1.44
C ILE A 33 -14.32 -19.91 0.56
N ASN A 34 -13.50 -19.47 -0.38
CA ASN A 34 -12.84 -20.30 -1.37
C ASN A 34 -11.84 -21.31 -0.76
N ASN A 35 -11.27 -20.98 0.42
CA ASN A 35 -10.33 -21.86 1.12
C ASN A 35 -10.97 -22.58 2.33
N HIS A 36 -12.28 -22.55 2.46
CA HIS A 36 -13.02 -23.21 3.56
C HIS A 36 -12.56 -22.80 4.97
N PHE A 37 -12.18 -21.53 5.16
CA PHE A 37 -11.83 -20.97 6.47
C PHE A 37 -13.09 -20.49 7.21
N HIS A 38 -14.02 -21.43 7.50
CA HIS A 38 -15.34 -21.13 8.08
C HIS A 38 -15.31 -20.46 9.47
N ASN A 39 -14.16 -20.46 10.14
CA ASN A 39 -13.98 -19.80 11.44
C ASN A 39 -13.24 -18.44 11.32
N CYS A 40 -13.10 -17.91 10.11
CA CYS A 40 -12.45 -16.63 9.86
C CYS A 40 -13.45 -15.59 9.36
N GLU A 41 -13.33 -14.36 9.85
CA GLU A 41 -14.18 -13.23 9.50
C GLU A 41 -13.32 -11.98 9.31
N TYR A 42 -13.69 -11.09 8.36
CA TYR A 42 -12.98 -9.85 8.11
C TYR A 42 -13.94 -8.66 8.15
N GLU A 43 -13.64 -7.68 9.01
CA GLU A 43 -14.48 -6.53 9.29
C GLU A 43 -13.79 -5.21 8.92
N ASN A 44 -14.58 -4.17 8.58
CA ASN A 44 -14.10 -2.80 8.48
C ASN A 44 -14.38 -2.08 9.80
N TYR A 45 -13.34 -1.53 10.38
CA TYR A 45 -13.40 -0.63 11.55
C TYR A 45 -13.15 0.79 11.06
N ASP A 46 -14.24 1.46 10.65
CA ASP A 46 -14.21 2.85 10.20
C ASP A 46 -14.21 3.76 11.43
N ILE A 47 -13.07 4.35 11.74
CA ILE A 47 -12.87 5.19 12.91
C ILE A 47 -12.54 6.63 12.50
N GLN A 48 -13.08 7.59 13.24
CA GLN A 48 -12.87 9.01 12.97
C GLN A 48 -11.61 9.54 13.66
N ASN A 49 -11.18 8.86 14.75
CA ASN A 49 -10.00 9.21 15.52
C ASN A 49 -9.20 7.94 15.88
N ILE A 50 -7.88 8.01 15.79
CA ILE A 50 -7.00 6.88 16.14
C ILE A 50 -7.14 6.42 17.59
N LYS A 51 -7.61 7.25 18.51
CA LYS A 51 -7.87 6.89 19.92
C LYS A 51 -8.93 5.80 20.06
N GLU A 52 -9.85 5.67 19.10
CA GLU A 52 -10.87 4.61 19.07
C GLU A 52 -10.27 3.20 18.85
N PHE A 53 -9.01 3.13 18.41
CA PHE A 53 -8.29 1.87 18.21
C PHE A 53 -8.25 0.99 19.46
N THR A 54 -8.00 1.58 20.62
CA THR A 54 -7.94 0.83 21.90
C THR A 54 -9.26 0.15 22.21
N GLU A 55 -10.36 0.82 21.95
CA GLU A 55 -11.70 0.27 22.17
C GLU A 55 -11.98 -0.95 21.27
N ILE A 56 -11.54 -0.91 20.00
CA ILE A 56 -11.64 -2.05 19.08
C ILE A 56 -10.87 -3.26 19.63
N ILE A 57 -9.64 -3.05 20.11
CA ILE A 57 -8.80 -4.12 20.69
C ILE A 57 -9.46 -4.72 21.94
N ASP A 58 -10.10 -3.90 22.75
CA ASP A 58 -10.70 -4.34 24.02
C ASP A 58 -12.03 -5.06 23.81
N LYS A 59 -12.88 -4.55 22.94
CA LYS A 59 -14.25 -5.06 22.77
C LYS A 59 -14.36 -6.19 21.75
N THR A 60 -13.43 -6.33 20.81
CA THR A 60 -13.54 -7.34 19.73
C THR A 60 -12.96 -8.68 20.17
N LYS A 61 -13.83 -9.59 20.60
CA LYS A 61 -13.43 -10.96 20.96
C LYS A 61 -12.96 -11.73 19.71
N GLY A 62 -11.84 -12.45 19.83
CA GLY A 62 -11.30 -13.29 18.75
C GLY A 62 -10.51 -12.53 17.70
N LEU A 63 -10.20 -11.25 17.89
CA LEU A 63 -9.38 -10.46 16.98
C LEU A 63 -7.94 -10.97 16.97
N VAL A 64 -7.43 -11.31 15.77
CA VAL A 64 -6.11 -11.93 15.57
C VAL A 64 -5.17 -10.99 14.80
N GLY A 65 -5.72 -10.14 13.92
CA GLY A 65 -4.92 -9.26 13.12
C GLY A 65 -5.72 -8.15 12.45
N LEU A 66 -5.04 -7.06 12.16
CA LEU A 66 -5.63 -5.89 11.52
C LEU A 66 -4.73 -5.37 10.39
N ASN A 67 -5.34 -4.94 9.30
CA ASN A 67 -4.71 -4.00 8.39
C ASN A 67 -4.97 -2.57 8.88
N VAL A 68 -4.07 -1.66 8.52
CA VAL A 68 -4.19 -0.22 8.79
C VAL A 68 -4.03 0.55 7.48
N THR A 69 -4.96 1.46 7.20
CA THR A 69 -4.91 2.33 6.03
C THR A 69 -4.95 3.81 6.42
N ILE A 70 -5.09 4.67 5.43
CA ILE A 70 -5.14 6.14 5.59
C ILE A 70 -6.27 6.52 6.58
N PRO A 71 -6.01 7.48 7.48
CA PRO A 71 -4.77 8.24 7.67
C PRO A 71 -3.84 7.66 8.75
N TYR A 72 -4.08 6.43 9.24
CA TYR A 72 -3.56 5.95 10.52
C TYR A 72 -2.25 5.17 10.46
N LYS A 73 -1.66 4.94 9.27
CA LYS A 73 -0.42 4.13 9.13
C LYS A 73 0.78 4.64 9.94
N GLU A 74 0.84 5.94 10.23
CA GLU A 74 1.88 6.56 11.04
C GLU A 74 1.42 6.77 12.49
N SER A 75 0.23 7.31 12.69
CA SER A 75 -0.30 7.61 14.03
C SER A 75 -0.62 6.39 14.88
N ILE A 76 -0.61 5.18 14.31
CA ILE A 76 -0.81 3.93 15.05
C ILE A 76 0.40 3.51 15.91
N PHE A 77 1.60 4.04 15.65
CA PHE A 77 2.84 3.63 16.31
C PHE A 77 2.80 3.65 17.84
N PRO A 78 2.27 4.70 18.50
CA PRO A 78 2.21 4.77 19.96
C PRO A 78 1.35 3.69 20.60
N PHE A 79 0.47 3.04 19.85
CA PHE A 79 -0.44 2.01 20.34
C PHE A 79 0.14 0.60 20.24
N LEU A 80 1.35 0.43 19.71
CA LEU A 80 1.94 -0.88 19.44
C LEU A 80 3.03 -1.24 20.44
N ASP A 81 2.97 -2.47 20.99
CA ASP A 81 4.01 -2.97 21.91
C ASP A 81 5.35 -3.23 21.19
N LYS A 82 5.29 -3.67 19.92
CA LYS A 82 6.47 -3.97 19.10
C LYS A 82 6.25 -3.56 17.66
N ILE A 83 7.34 -3.17 17.00
CA ILE A 83 7.34 -2.82 15.59
C ILE A 83 8.44 -3.61 14.88
N SER A 84 8.13 -4.21 13.74
CA SER A 84 9.11 -4.95 12.93
C SER A 84 10.21 -4.02 12.40
N LYS A 85 11.42 -4.55 12.20
CA LYS A 85 12.58 -3.76 11.72
C LYS A 85 12.26 -2.99 10.44
N ASN A 86 11.54 -3.60 9.49
CA ASN A 86 11.19 -2.94 8.23
C ASN A 86 10.14 -1.83 8.44
N ALA A 87 9.08 -2.09 9.21
CA ALA A 87 8.06 -1.07 9.51
C ALA A 87 8.66 0.14 10.24
N LYS A 88 9.61 -0.09 11.16
CA LYS A 88 10.35 0.99 11.85
C LYS A 88 11.17 1.83 10.88
N LYS A 89 11.88 1.17 9.92
CA LYS A 89 12.67 1.88 8.89
C LYS A 89 11.80 2.64 7.88
N ILE A 90 10.61 2.13 7.59
CA ILE A 90 9.64 2.77 6.69
C ILE A 90 8.95 3.95 7.37
N GLY A 91 8.74 3.89 8.69
CA GLY A 91 7.97 4.87 9.43
C GLY A 91 6.44 4.71 9.24
N ALA A 92 5.96 3.54 8.77
CA ALA A 92 4.54 3.28 8.57
C ALA A 92 4.20 1.82 8.83
N VAL A 93 3.05 1.58 9.46
CA VAL A 93 2.48 0.25 9.74
C VAL A 93 1.16 0.10 8.98
N ASN A 94 1.01 -0.98 8.20
CA ASN A 94 -0.24 -1.33 7.53
C ASN A 94 -0.77 -2.73 7.90
N CYS A 95 -0.08 -3.45 8.80
CA CYS A 95 -0.50 -4.78 9.25
C CYS A 95 -0.09 -4.96 10.72
N ILE A 96 -1.03 -5.46 11.55
CA ILE A 96 -0.84 -5.69 12.98
C ILE A 96 -1.19 -7.13 13.29
N THR A 97 -0.37 -7.82 14.08
CA THR A 97 -0.73 -9.08 14.73
C THR A 97 -1.13 -8.83 16.17
N ILE A 98 -2.13 -9.58 16.65
CA ILE A 98 -2.66 -9.49 18.00
C ILE A 98 -2.50 -10.86 18.64
N SER A 99 -1.67 -10.94 19.69
CA SER A 99 -1.45 -12.19 20.42
C SER A 99 -2.61 -12.52 21.37
N LYS A 100 -2.62 -13.74 21.92
CA LYS A 100 -3.61 -14.16 22.94
C LYS A 100 -3.65 -13.22 24.17
N ASN A 101 -2.50 -12.63 24.51
CA ASN A 101 -2.37 -11.68 25.62
C ASN A 101 -2.54 -10.22 25.16
N LYS A 102 -3.23 -10.01 24.04
CA LYS A 102 -3.47 -8.68 23.43
C LYS A 102 -2.20 -7.88 23.13
N LYS A 103 -1.02 -8.51 23.04
CA LYS A 103 0.20 -7.82 22.61
C LYS A 103 0.15 -7.56 21.12
N LEU A 104 0.45 -6.31 20.76
CA LEU A 104 0.32 -5.76 19.40
C LEU A 104 1.69 -5.62 18.74
N LYS A 105 1.84 -6.20 17.55
CA LYS A 105 3.07 -6.04 16.77
C LYS A 105 2.78 -5.54 15.37
N GLY A 106 3.39 -4.41 15.01
CA GLY A 106 3.22 -3.72 13.72
C GLY A 106 4.20 -4.19 12.66
N TYR A 107 3.70 -4.28 11.44
CA TYR A 107 4.44 -4.63 10.22
C TYR A 107 4.06 -3.69 9.09
N ASN A 108 4.88 -3.68 8.04
CA ASN A 108 4.50 -3.08 6.77
C ASN A 108 4.55 -4.15 5.69
N THR A 109 3.46 -4.33 4.94
CA THR A 109 3.36 -5.26 3.80
C THR A 109 3.30 -4.54 2.47
N ASP A 110 3.09 -3.21 2.46
CA ASP A 110 3.02 -2.41 1.23
C ASP A 110 4.33 -2.49 0.44
N PHE A 111 5.47 -2.34 1.12
CA PHE A 111 6.76 -2.43 0.43
C PHE A 111 6.99 -3.79 -0.23
N TYR A 112 6.50 -4.86 0.38
CA TYR A 112 6.58 -6.21 -0.20
C TYR A 112 5.70 -6.33 -1.43
N GLY A 113 4.45 -5.84 -1.34
CA GLY A 113 3.51 -5.82 -2.46
C GLY A 113 4.06 -5.07 -3.65
N PHE A 114 4.52 -3.83 -3.44
CA PHE A 114 5.13 -3.01 -4.47
C PHE A 114 6.39 -3.66 -5.07
N LYS A 115 7.34 -4.09 -4.22
CA LYS A 115 8.56 -4.75 -4.68
C LYS A 115 8.27 -5.94 -5.58
N LYS A 116 7.29 -6.78 -5.20
CA LYS A 116 6.93 -7.98 -5.96
C LYS A 116 6.31 -7.65 -7.30
N SER A 117 5.46 -6.60 -7.37
CA SER A 117 4.75 -6.22 -8.59
C SER A 117 5.61 -5.44 -9.57
N ILE A 118 6.59 -4.64 -9.12
CA ILE A 118 7.46 -3.89 -10.04
C ILE A 118 8.63 -4.71 -10.56
N LYS A 119 9.16 -5.65 -9.75
CA LYS A 119 10.38 -6.39 -10.08
C LYS A 119 10.38 -7.05 -11.47
N PRO A 120 9.29 -7.68 -11.96
CA PRO A 120 9.24 -8.28 -13.29
C PRO A 120 9.39 -7.30 -14.46
N LEU A 121 9.11 -5.99 -14.23
CA LEU A 121 9.18 -4.95 -15.26
C LEU A 121 10.58 -4.33 -15.37
N LEU A 122 11.42 -4.54 -14.36
CA LEU A 122 12.72 -3.90 -14.27
C LEU A 122 13.71 -4.51 -15.28
N LYS A 123 14.44 -3.63 -15.93
CA LYS A 123 15.58 -3.93 -16.81
C LYS A 123 16.84 -3.31 -16.22
N SER A 124 18.00 -3.68 -16.76
CA SER A 124 19.32 -3.26 -16.24
C SER A 124 19.53 -1.74 -16.21
N TYR A 125 18.86 -1.01 -17.09
CA TYR A 125 18.94 0.46 -17.17
C TYR A 125 17.98 1.21 -16.25
N HIS A 126 17.02 0.55 -15.60
CA HIS A 126 16.11 1.17 -14.64
C HIS A 126 16.86 1.41 -13.31
N LYS A 127 17.55 2.53 -13.20
CA LYS A 127 18.40 2.87 -12.05
C LYS A 127 17.80 3.91 -11.14
N LYS A 128 16.94 4.80 -11.66
CA LYS A 128 16.36 5.92 -10.90
C LYS A 128 14.84 5.99 -11.05
N ALA A 129 14.17 6.44 -10.00
CA ALA A 129 12.73 6.57 -9.93
C ALA A 129 12.28 7.92 -9.36
N LEU A 130 11.25 8.53 -9.95
CA LEU A 130 10.49 9.61 -9.34
C LEU A 130 9.29 9.05 -8.59
N ILE A 131 9.16 9.41 -7.32
CA ILE A 131 8.00 9.07 -6.47
C ILE A 131 7.13 10.31 -6.36
N LEU A 132 5.99 10.31 -7.03
CA LEU A 132 5.04 11.42 -6.99
C LEU A 132 4.21 11.34 -5.70
N GLY A 133 4.44 12.28 -4.78
CA GLY A 133 3.81 12.35 -3.47
C GLY A 133 4.69 11.85 -2.31
N THR A 134 4.40 12.33 -1.09
CA THR A 134 5.23 12.16 0.13
C THR A 134 4.49 11.49 1.29
N GLY A 135 3.32 10.88 1.05
CA GLY A 135 2.49 10.21 2.07
C GLY A 135 3.01 8.85 2.53
N GLY A 136 2.30 8.19 3.44
CA GLY A 136 2.72 6.91 4.03
C GLY A 136 2.95 5.78 3.02
N ALA A 137 2.25 5.77 1.87
CA ALA A 137 2.47 4.78 0.81
C ALA A 137 3.80 5.02 0.09
N SER A 138 4.18 6.29 -0.15
CA SER A 138 5.44 6.66 -0.79
C SER A 138 6.66 6.19 0.02
N LYS A 139 6.59 6.23 1.36
CA LYS A 139 7.65 5.72 2.25
C LYS A 139 7.88 4.21 2.05
N ALA A 140 6.82 3.45 1.85
CA ALA A 140 6.92 2.00 1.56
C ALA A 140 7.51 1.73 0.17
N VAL A 141 7.14 2.52 -0.83
CA VAL A 141 7.70 2.50 -2.18
C VAL A 141 9.20 2.82 -2.14
N ALA A 142 9.59 3.92 -1.50
CA ALA A 142 10.98 4.32 -1.32
C ALA A 142 11.84 3.22 -0.67
N PHE A 143 11.31 2.60 0.40
CA PHE A 143 11.99 1.47 1.04
C PHE A 143 12.13 0.26 0.11
N ALA A 144 11.13 -0.02 -0.72
CA ALA A 144 11.18 -1.11 -1.69
C ALA A 144 12.23 -0.85 -2.78
N LEU A 145 12.31 0.40 -3.29
CA LEU A 145 13.32 0.81 -4.27
C LEU A 145 14.74 0.68 -3.71
N LYS A 146 14.97 1.13 -2.45
CA LYS A 146 16.25 0.88 -1.75
C LYS A 146 16.62 -0.61 -1.71
N LYS A 147 15.63 -1.49 -1.49
CA LYS A 147 15.85 -2.95 -1.51
C LYS A 147 16.06 -3.54 -2.90
N LEU A 148 15.79 -2.77 -3.95
CA LEU A 148 16.04 -3.12 -5.35
C LEU A 148 17.28 -2.43 -5.90
N TYR A 149 18.00 -1.65 -5.08
CA TYR A 149 19.17 -0.85 -5.46
C TYR A 149 18.83 0.17 -6.56
N ILE A 150 17.63 0.77 -6.48
CA ILE A 150 17.16 1.85 -7.34
C ILE A 150 17.19 3.14 -6.53
N GLU A 151 17.87 4.15 -7.04
CA GLU A 151 17.88 5.51 -6.50
C GLU A 151 16.51 6.16 -6.76
N PHE A 152 16.13 7.13 -5.94
CA PHE A 152 14.86 7.82 -6.13
C PHE A 152 14.86 9.20 -5.50
N ASP A 153 14.00 10.06 -6.04
CA ASP A 153 13.65 11.34 -5.45
C ASP A 153 12.13 11.46 -5.33
N PHE A 154 11.70 12.22 -4.33
CA PHE A 154 10.31 12.55 -4.14
C PHE A 154 9.92 13.78 -4.96
N VAL A 155 8.71 13.76 -5.50
CA VAL A 155 8.12 14.92 -6.16
C VAL A 155 6.95 15.42 -5.33
N SER A 156 6.97 16.70 -4.99
CA SER A 156 5.96 17.35 -4.15
C SER A 156 5.38 18.59 -4.82
N ARG A 157 4.14 18.94 -4.45
CA ARG A 157 3.50 20.23 -4.82
C ARG A 157 4.11 21.41 -4.05
N ASN A 158 4.55 21.13 -2.83
CA ASN A 158 5.22 22.08 -1.95
C ASN A 158 6.54 21.41 -1.53
N PRO A 159 7.58 21.45 -2.39
CA PRO A 159 8.82 20.73 -2.16
C PRO A 159 9.58 21.30 -0.98
N SER A 160 10.13 20.43 -0.14
CA SER A 160 11.20 20.76 0.81
C SER A 160 12.56 20.76 0.08
N GLU A 161 13.63 21.11 0.78
CA GLU A 161 15.00 21.09 0.26
C GLU A 161 15.42 19.75 -0.38
N TYR A 162 14.81 18.64 0.05
CA TYR A 162 15.14 17.27 -0.41
C TYR A 162 14.11 16.69 -1.39
N GLU A 163 13.27 17.54 -1.97
CA GLU A 163 12.18 17.11 -2.87
C GLU A 163 12.21 17.93 -4.16
N ILE A 164 11.81 17.34 -5.25
CA ILE A 164 11.68 18.00 -6.55
C ILE A 164 10.27 18.60 -6.68
N GLY A 165 10.17 19.83 -7.11
CA GLY A 165 8.90 20.44 -7.47
C GLY A 165 8.42 19.97 -8.85
N TYR A 166 7.10 19.89 -9.04
CA TYR A 166 6.53 19.52 -10.34
C TYR A 166 6.96 20.45 -11.49
N ASN A 167 7.24 21.73 -11.19
CA ASN A 167 7.72 22.73 -12.16
C ASN A 167 9.19 22.56 -12.54
N GLU A 168 9.95 21.78 -11.78
CA GLU A 168 11.36 21.49 -12.05
C GLU A 168 11.53 20.29 -12.98
N ILE A 169 10.47 19.48 -13.13
CA ILE A 169 10.51 18.26 -13.96
C ILE A 169 10.56 18.65 -15.45
N ASN A 170 11.67 18.36 -16.08
CA ASN A 170 11.96 18.65 -17.48
C ASN A 170 12.48 17.39 -18.19
N ALA A 171 12.82 17.53 -19.49
CA ALA A 171 13.32 16.44 -20.31
C ALA A 171 14.62 15.81 -19.78
N ALA A 172 15.52 16.60 -19.16
CA ALA A 172 16.77 16.08 -18.59
C ALA A 172 16.48 15.15 -17.41
N ILE A 173 15.59 15.55 -16.49
CA ILE A 173 15.14 14.73 -15.36
C ILE A 173 14.45 13.47 -15.88
N PHE A 174 13.53 13.57 -16.85
CA PHE A 174 12.85 12.39 -17.39
C PHE A 174 13.82 11.38 -18.04
N ASN A 175 14.87 11.85 -18.71
CA ASN A 175 15.89 10.97 -19.27
C ASN A 175 16.70 10.23 -18.20
N GLU A 176 16.86 10.84 -17.02
CA GLU A 176 17.59 10.26 -15.90
C GLU A 176 16.74 9.28 -15.07
N TYR A 177 15.43 9.54 -14.97
CA TYR A 177 14.49 8.78 -14.12
C TYR A 177 13.50 7.97 -14.99
N GLN A 178 13.84 6.72 -15.30
CA GLN A 178 13.00 5.88 -16.17
C GLN A 178 11.81 5.23 -15.43
N ILE A 179 11.67 5.43 -14.14
CA ILE A 179 10.56 4.86 -13.34
C ILE A 179 9.79 6.02 -12.71
N ILE A 180 8.54 6.20 -13.10
CA ILE A 180 7.66 7.25 -12.57
C ILE A 180 6.53 6.58 -11.81
N ILE A 181 6.44 6.85 -10.50
CA ILE A 181 5.52 6.14 -9.59
C ILE A 181 4.53 7.13 -9.00
N ASN A 182 3.25 7.01 -9.35
CA ASN A 182 2.19 7.77 -8.70
C ASN A 182 1.83 7.13 -7.35
N THR A 183 2.10 7.83 -6.26
CA THR A 183 1.69 7.47 -4.89
C THR A 183 0.64 8.43 -4.34
N THR A 184 0.17 9.39 -5.16
CA THR A 184 -0.90 10.34 -4.82
C THR A 184 -2.28 9.69 -5.00
N PRO A 185 -3.35 10.24 -4.42
CA PRO A 185 -4.72 9.77 -4.67
C PRO A 185 -5.30 10.23 -6.02
N LEU A 186 -4.58 11.03 -6.82
CA LEU A 186 -5.06 11.58 -8.09
C LEU A 186 -5.43 10.46 -9.06
N GLY A 187 -6.61 10.52 -9.62
CA GLY A 187 -7.15 9.50 -10.53
C GLY A 187 -7.88 8.35 -9.85
N THR A 188 -7.97 8.34 -8.50
CA THR A 188 -8.78 7.38 -7.75
C THR A 188 -10.27 7.74 -7.84
N PHE A 189 -11.14 6.73 -7.98
CA PHE A 189 -12.58 6.92 -7.89
C PHE A 189 -12.97 7.65 -6.57
N PRO A 190 -13.90 8.65 -6.61
CA PRO A 190 -14.70 9.09 -7.76
C PRO A 190 -13.99 10.07 -8.72
N ASN A 191 -12.85 10.65 -8.36
CA ASN A 191 -12.16 11.71 -9.11
C ASN A 191 -11.22 11.14 -10.20
N ILE A 192 -11.76 10.30 -11.06
CA ILE A 192 -10.98 9.50 -12.06
C ILE A 192 -10.34 10.33 -13.16
N SER A 193 -10.75 11.57 -13.35
CA SER A 193 -10.19 12.50 -14.34
C SER A 193 -8.91 13.20 -13.88
N GLU A 194 -8.62 13.16 -12.57
CA GLU A 194 -7.41 13.77 -12.02
C GLU A 194 -6.16 12.96 -12.33
N PHE A 195 -5.04 13.63 -12.47
CA PHE A 195 -3.74 13.00 -12.71
C PHE A 195 -2.59 13.93 -12.29
N PRO A 196 -1.39 13.40 -12.01
CA PRO A 196 -0.21 14.22 -11.73
C PRO A 196 0.12 15.15 -12.91
N LYS A 197 0.47 16.42 -12.62
CA LYS A 197 0.79 17.44 -13.63
C LYS A 197 2.22 17.24 -14.15
N LEU A 198 2.37 16.38 -15.16
CA LEU A 198 3.63 16.09 -15.84
C LEU A 198 3.49 16.44 -17.32
N ASP A 199 4.60 16.67 -18.00
CA ASP A 199 4.66 16.64 -19.46
C ASP A 199 4.72 15.18 -19.93
N TYR A 200 3.59 14.65 -20.33
CA TYR A 200 3.46 13.25 -20.77
C TYR A 200 4.13 12.96 -22.10
N SER A 201 4.50 13.97 -22.89
CA SER A 201 5.25 13.78 -24.14
C SER A 201 6.69 13.26 -23.89
N LEU A 202 7.18 13.42 -22.66
CA LEU A 202 8.51 12.96 -22.25
C LEU A 202 8.59 11.45 -21.98
N PHE A 203 7.46 10.77 -21.84
CA PHE A 203 7.47 9.32 -21.71
C PHE A 203 7.89 8.63 -22.99
N THR A 204 8.62 7.54 -22.87
CA THR A 204 9.09 6.68 -23.98
C THR A 204 8.94 5.21 -23.60
N SER A 205 9.21 4.31 -24.53
CA SER A 205 9.22 2.85 -24.30
C SER A 205 10.26 2.37 -23.26
N LYS A 206 11.18 3.24 -22.85
CA LYS A 206 12.14 2.96 -21.77
C LYS A 206 11.58 3.26 -20.39
N HIS A 207 10.45 3.96 -20.29
CA HIS A 207 9.86 4.34 -19.01
C HIS A 207 8.87 3.29 -18.49
N ILE A 208 8.83 3.18 -17.17
CA ILE A 208 7.77 2.50 -16.43
C ILE A 208 6.93 3.57 -15.73
N ALA A 209 5.64 3.64 -16.04
CA ALA A 209 4.65 4.38 -15.27
C ALA A 209 3.92 3.41 -14.33
N PHE A 210 4.19 3.49 -13.03
CA PHE A 210 3.53 2.68 -12.02
C PHE A 210 2.55 3.54 -11.24
N ASP A 211 1.29 3.12 -11.14
CA ASP A 211 0.28 3.81 -10.35
C ASP A 211 -0.14 2.95 -9.14
N LEU A 212 -0.15 3.52 -7.94
CA LEU A 212 -0.70 2.83 -6.78
C LEU A 212 -2.23 2.77 -6.83
N VAL A 213 -2.86 3.61 -7.63
CA VAL A 213 -4.29 3.55 -7.92
C VAL A 213 -4.61 2.24 -8.65
N TYR A 214 -5.70 1.58 -8.24
CA TYR A 214 -6.18 0.33 -8.83
C TYR A 214 -7.65 0.41 -9.29
N ASN A 215 -8.34 1.45 -8.89
CA ASN A 215 -9.71 1.75 -9.33
C ASN A 215 -9.79 3.24 -9.73
N PRO A 216 -9.95 3.53 -11.03
CA PRO A 216 -10.19 2.61 -12.16
C PRO A 216 -8.97 1.72 -12.48
N GLU A 217 -9.20 0.66 -13.26
CA GLU A 217 -8.13 -0.27 -13.70
C GLU A 217 -7.03 0.45 -14.48
N GLU A 218 -7.39 1.40 -15.35
CA GLU A 218 -6.47 2.31 -16.02
C GLU A 218 -6.78 3.76 -15.61
N SER A 219 -5.97 4.35 -14.75
CA SER A 219 -6.09 5.74 -14.37
C SER A 219 -5.72 6.68 -15.53
N ALA A 220 -6.13 7.96 -15.43
CA ALA A 220 -5.77 8.99 -16.40
C ALA A 220 -4.23 9.13 -16.55
N PHE A 221 -3.47 8.97 -15.47
CA PHE A 221 -2.01 8.93 -15.46
C PHE A 221 -1.48 7.79 -16.35
N LEU A 222 -1.92 6.56 -16.12
CA LEU A 222 -1.47 5.40 -16.89
C LEU A 222 -1.87 5.51 -18.35
N LYS A 223 -3.10 5.93 -18.63
CA LYS A 223 -3.59 6.12 -20.00
C LYS A 223 -2.74 7.11 -20.81
N LYS A 224 -2.35 8.24 -20.20
CA LYS A 224 -1.49 9.25 -20.83
C LYS A 224 -0.07 8.70 -21.06
N ALA A 225 0.54 8.06 -20.05
CA ALA A 225 1.86 7.48 -20.14
C ALA A 225 1.92 6.35 -21.21
N ARG A 226 0.91 5.49 -21.27
CA ARG A 226 0.80 4.42 -22.28
C ARG A 226 0.68 4.99 -23.70
N LYS A 227 -0.09 6.05 -23.91
CA LYS A 227 -0.20 6.72 -25.22
C LYS A 227 1.14 7.25 -25.72
N ALA A 228 2.02 7.66 -24.80
CA ALA A 228 3.38 8.11 -25.12
C ALA A 228 4.40 6.95 -25.22
N GLY A 229 3.95 5.69 -25.07
CA GLY A 229 4.78 4.50 -25.27
C GLY A 229 5.35 3.85 -24.02
N ALA A 230 5.07 4.38 -22.81
CA ALA A 230 5.59 3.82 -21.57
C ALA A 230 4.98 2.43 -21.24
N VAL A 231 5.75 1.61 -20.54
CA VAL A 231 5.23 0.41 -19.87
C VAL A 231 4.42 0.84 -18.67
N THR A 232 3.17 0.38 -18.57
CA THR A 232 2.25 0.80 -17.50
C THR A 232 1.93 -0.33 -16.54
N LYS A 233 1.76 -0.02 -15.26
CA LYS A 233 1.34 -0.95 -14.22
C LYS A 233 0.46 -0.25 -13.19
N ASN A 234 -0.74 -0.80 -12.93
CA ASN A 234 -1.62 -0.32 -11.86
C ASN A 234 -1.31 -0.97 -10.51
N GLY A 235 -1.96 -0.47 -9.45
CA GLY A 235 -1.75 -0.91 -8.06
C GLY A 235 -2.38 -2.26 -7.69
N HIS A 236 -3.17 -2.89 -8.56
CA HIS A 236 -3.95 -4.07 -8.21
C HIS A 236 -3.08 -5.24 -7.72
N GLU A 237 -2.02 -5.58 -8.45
CA GLU A 237 -1.11 -6.66 -8.05
C GLU A 237 -0.36 -6.35 -6.75
N MET A 238 0.03 -5.08 -6.54
CA MET A 238 0.60 -4.63 -5.27
C MET A 238 -0.38 -4.86 -4.12
N LEU A 239 -1.64 -4.53 -4.32
CA LEU A 239 -2.72 -4.67 -3.35
C LEU A 239 -2.94 -6.15 -2.98
N LEU A 240 -2.97 -7.05 -3.96
CA LEU A 240 -3.07 -8.49 -3.74
C LEU A 240 -1.86 -9.03 -2.95
N ASN A 241 -0.66 -8.70 -3.39
CA ASN A 241 0.57 -9.19 -2.77
C ASN A 241 0.73 -8.72 -1.32
N GLN A 242 0.33 -7.48 -0.98
CA GLN A 242 0.37 -6.99 0.40
C GLN A 242 -0.67 -7.69 1.28
N ALA A 243 -1.86 -8.00 0.75
CA ALA A 243 -2.91 -8.74 1.47
C ALA A 243 -2.47 -10.18 1.76
N GLU A 244 -1.92 -10.88 0.76
CA GLU A 244 -1.35 -12.23 0.95
C GLU A 244 -0.21 -12.21 1.98
N LYS A 245 0.63 -11.17 1.96
CA LYS A 245 1.70 -11.03 2.95
C LYS A 245 1.16 -10.80 4.35
N ALA A 246 0.09 -10.02 4.51
CA ALA A 246 -0.60 -9.84 5.79
C ALA A 246 -1.18 -11.17 6.29
N TRP A 247 -1.85 -11.93 5.42
CA TRP A 247 -2.36 -13.27 5.74
C TRP A 247 -1.27 -14.21 6.25
N LEU A 248 -0.12 -14.27 5.57
CA LEU A 248 1.04 -15.07 6.02
C LEU A 248 1.59 -14.61 7.37
N ILE A 249 1.52 -13.32 7.70
CA ILE A 249 1.97 -12.78 8.98
C ILE A 249 1.01 -13.18 10.11
N TRP A 250 -0.30 -13.12 9.88
CA TRP A 250 -1.34 -13.49 10.85
C TRP A 250 -1.40 -14.99 11.17
N ASN A 251 -0.82 -15.84 10.32
CA ASN A 251 -0.82 -17.31 10.47
C ASN A 251 0.54 -17.89 10.87
N LYS A 252 1.46 -17.03 11.31
CA LYS A 252 2.72 -17.46 11.95
C LYS A 252 2.50 -17.59 13.44
#